data_2949275c25d573b6725bb0b814cddad3
#
_entry.id   2949275c25d573b6725bb0b814cddad3
#
_cell.length_a   1.000
_cell.length_b   1.000
_cell.length_c   1.000
_cell.angle_alpha   90.00
_cell.angle_beta   90.00
_cell.angle_gamma   90.00
#
_symmetry.space_group_name_H-M   'P 1'
#
loop_
_entity.id
_entity.type
_entity.pdbx_description
1 polymer ?
#
loop_
_entity_poly.entity_id
_entity_poly.type
_entity_poly.pdbx_seq_one_letter_code
_entity_poly.pdbx_strand_id
1 'polypeptide(L)'
;MKVETMDSEEEVSENKTPISRVARSKEDAKATYDKISRWYDVLAGPFEKKFRDIALQGLGAKEGEIVLEIGFGTGHCILALAQSVGNSGRVYGIDISEGMLNITQARIRKAGLSDRVELRCGDATELPFGSNFINAVFMSFTLELFDTPEIPTVLQECRRVLRSGGRIGVVSMSKGKVGLTVGLYEWAHRKFPKYVDCRPIFLREALEGAGFQVLDVKEFSMLGLPGDNVLAKKM
;
A
#
# COMPACT_ATOMS: atom_id res chain seq x y z
N MET A 1 -24.38 -40.96 40.33
CA MET A 1 -23.72 -39.68 40.58
C MET A 1 -22.96 -39.35 39.29
N LYS A 2 -23.59 -38.59 38.40
CA LYS A 2 -23.02 -38.13 37.12
C LYS A 2 -22.30 -36.81 37.38
N VAL A 3 -21.05 -36.74 37.05
CA VAL A 3 -20.26 -35.49 37.00
C VAL A 3 -20.40 -34.96 35.59
N GLU A 4 -21.14 -33.87 35.44
CA GLU A 4 -21.18 -33.07 34.22
C GLU A 4 -19.92 -32.15 34.20
N THR A 5 -19.04 -32.39 33.27
CA THR A 5 -17.98 -31.42 32.90
C THR A 5 -18.60 -30.43 31.95
N MET A 6 -18.78 -29.19 32.42
CA MET A 6 -19.10 -28.05 31.57
C MET A 6 -17.78 -27.53 30.99
N ASP A 7 -17.56 -27.83 29.72
CA ASP A 7 -16.56 -27.10 28.90
C ASP A 7 -17.20 -25.76 28.51
N SER A 8 -16.74 -24.69 29.16
CA SER A 8 -17.01 -23.31 28.76
C SER A 8 -15.87 -22.85 27.86
N GLU A 9 -15.97 -23.13 26.56
CA GLU A 9 -15.23 -22.37 25.57
C GLU A 9 -15.91 -21.00 25.41
N GLU A 10 -15.49 -20.02 26.18
CA GLU A 10 -15.78 -18.62 25.91
C GLU A 10 -14.99 -18.20 24.65
N GLU A 11 -15.70 -18.16 23.51
CA GLU A 11 -15.26 -17.41 22.33
C GLU A 11 -15.07 -15.95 22.70
N VAL A 12 -13.80 -15.53 22.89
CA VAL A 12 -13.42 -14.11 22.95
C VAL A 12 -13.55 -13.56 21.54
N SER A 13 -14.76 -13.16 21.17
CA SER A 13 -15.02 -12.33 20.00
C SER A 13 -14.38 -10.97 20.27
N GLU A 14 -13.13 -10.76 19.82
CA GLU A 14 -12.50 -9.45 19.77
C GLU A 14 -13.40 -8.50 18.96
N ASN A 15 -14.03 -7.58 19.64
CA ASN A 15 -14.92 -6.56 19.09
C ASN A 15 -14.09 -5.53 18.30
N LYS A 16 -13.59 -5.93 17.11
CA LYS A 16 -12.80 -5.07 16.23
C LYS A 16 -13.69 -3.96 15.71
N THR A 17 -13.39 -2.73 16.11
CA THR A 17 -14.10 -1.55 15.59
C THR A 17 -13.96 -1.53 14.05
N PRO A 18 -15.07 -1.46 13.30
CA PRO A 18 -15.01 -1.54 11.84
C PRO A 18 -14.17 -0.42 11.24
N ILE A 19 -13.50 -0.71 10.12
CA ILE A 19 -12.77 0.30 9.33
C ILE A 19 -13.80 1.28 8.76
N SER A 20 -13.54 2.58 8.91
CA SER A 20 -14.40 3.61 8.32
C SER A 20 -14.40 3.55 6.79
N ARG A 21 -15.53 3.87 6.14
CA ARG A 21 -15.62 3.99 4.68
C ARG A 21 -14.87 5.23 4.19
N VAL A 22 -14.34 5.17 2.99
CA VAL A 22 -13.85 6.37 2.28
C VAL A 22 -15.07 7.13 1.76
N ALA A 23 -15.28 8.33 2.28
CA ALA A 23 -16.43 9.16 1.90
C ALA A 23 -16.25 9.89 0.56
N ARG A 24 -15.07 9.79 -0.04
CA ARG A 24 -14.64 10.50 -1.24
C ARG A 24 -14.70 9.60 -2.47
N SER A 25 -15.18 10.12 -3.61
CA SER A 25 -15.14 9.39 -4.87
C SER A 25 -13.70 9.28 -5.43
N LYS A 26 -13.47 8.35 -6.37
CA LYS A 26 -12.18 8.23 -7.06
C LYS A 26 -11.83 9.49 -7.85
N GLU A 27 -12.82 10.13 -8.46
CA GLU A 27 -12.70 11.39 -9.21
C GLU A 27 -12.25 12.52 -8.28
N ASP A 28 -12.81 12.63 -7.08
CA ASP A 28 -12.41 13.61 -6.08
C ASP A 28 -11.01 13.33 -5.53
N ALA A 29 -10.65 12.04 -5.37
CA ALA A 29 -9.32 11.62 -5.01
C ALA A 29 -8.31 12.07 -6.07
N LYS A 30 -8.55 11.69 -7.34
CA LYS A 30 -7.74 12.12 -8.49
C LYS A 30 -7.56 13.63 -8.54
N ALA A 31 -8.66 14.38 -8.48
CA ALA A 31 -8.62 15.85 -8.53
C ALA A 31 -7.82 16.48 -7.39
N THR A 32 -7.85 15.88 -6.20
CA THR A 32 -7.07 16.33 -5.06
C THR A 32 -5.58 16.08 -5.28
N TYR A 33 -5.19 14.84 -5.65
CA TYR A 33 -3.78 14.50 -5.90
C TYR A 33 -3.20 15.27 -7.08
N ASP A 34 -3.97 15.53 -8.13
CA ASP A 34 -3.54 16.39 -9.25
C ASP A 34 -3.20 17.82 -8.79
N LYS A 35 -3.97 18.38 -7.84
CA LYS A 35 -3.72 19.72 -7.29
C LYS A 35 -2.51 19.77 -6.36
N ILE A 36 -2.34 18.77 -5.48
CA ILE A 36 -1.30 18.79 -4.47
C ILE A 36 0.01 18.18 -4.95
N SER A 37 0.04 17.54 -6.11
CA SER A 37 1.18 16.77 -6.63
C SER A 37 2.50 17.56 -6.57
N ARG A 38 2.47 18.86 -6.88
CA ARG A 38 3.66 19.73 -6.87
C ARG A 38 4.23 20.00 -5.47
N TRP A 39 3.38 19.91 -4.44
CA TRP A 39 3.74 20.22 -3.06
C TRP A 39 3.83 18.99 -2.17
N TYR A 40 3.45 17.82 -2.71
CA TYR A 40 3.36 16.56 -1.97
C TYR A 40 4.68 16.20 -1.28
N ASP A 41 5.80 16.32 -1.99
CA ASP A 41 7.12 15.99 -1.44
C ASP A 41 7.54 16.87 -0.26
N VAL A 42 7.09 18.12 -0.25
CA VAL A 42 7.41 19.05 0.83
C VAL A 42 6.57 18.73 2.07
N LEU A 43 5.33 18.28 1.87
CA LEU A 43 4.36 18.06 2.94
C LEU A 43 4.50 16.67 3.60
N ALA A 44 4.61 15.61 2.82
CA ALA A 44 4.58 14.23 3.30
C ALA A 44 5.96 13.53 3.19
N GLY A 45 6.73 13.86 2.15
CA GLY A 45 7.95 13.14 1.78
C GLY A 45 8.97 12.87 2.89
N PRO A 46 9.34 13.85 3.74
CA PRO A 46 10.34 13.65 4.79
C PRO A 46 9.88 12.66 5.88
N PHE A 47 8.60 12.65 6.22
CA PHE A 47 8.05 11.79 7.27
C PHE A 47 7.93 10.34 6.83
N GLU A 48 7.59 10.11 5.57
CA GLU A 48 7.39 8.78 5.01
C GLU A 48 8.70 8.08 4.60
N LYS A 49 9.76 8.87 4.29
CA LYS A 49 11.00 8.37 3.68
C LYS A 49 11.60 7.17 4.41
N LYS A 50 11.75 7.26 5.74
CA LYS A 50 12.36 6.19 6.54
C LYS A 50 11.58 4.88 6.41
N PHE A 51 10.27 4.94 6.44
CA PHE A 51 9.40 3.76 6.40
C PHE A 51 9.36 3.15 5.00
N ARG A 52 9.34 3.97 3.96
CA ARG A 52 9.49 3.52 2.57
C ARG A 52 10.82 2.80 2.33
N ASP A 53 11.92 3.38 2.81
CA ASP A 53 13.27 2.80 2.63
C ASP A 53 13.37 1.42 3.30
N ILE A 54 12.83 1.27 4.52
CA ILE A 54 12.78 -0.02 5.23
C ILE A 54 11.93 -1.04 4.45
N ALA A 55 10.79 -0.62 3.91
CA ALA A 55 9.92 -1.49 3.15
C ALA A 55 10.53 -1.93 1.81
N LEU A 56 11.19 -1.01 1.10
CA LEU A 56 11.91 -1.33 -0.13
C LEU A 56 13.04 -2.33 0.11
N GLN A 57 13.79 -2.16 1.21
CA GLN A 57 14.79 -3.14 1.64
C GLN A 57 14.17 -4.50 1.96
N GLY A 58 13.03 -4.52 2.67
CA GLY A 58 12.29 -5.74 2.98
C GLY A 58 11.76 -6.44 1.74
N LEU A 59 11.24 -5.71 0.77
CA LEU A 59 10.81 -6.24 -0.54
C LEU A 59 11.99 -6.91 -1.26
N GLY A 60 13.19 -6.34 -1.16
CA GLY A 60 14.41 -6.92 -1.70
C GLY A 60 14.33 -7.15 -3.21
N ALA A 61 13.92 -6.15 -3.99
CA ALA A 61 13.88 -6.22 -5.45
C ALA A 61 15.30 -6.51 -6.00
N LYS A 62 15.39 -7.41 -6.97
CA LYS A 62 16.66 -7.94 -7.50
C LYS A 62 16.80 -7.61 -8.98
N GLU A 63 18.04 -7.62 -9.43
CA GLU A 63 18.36 -7.47 -10.85
C GLU A 63 17.60 -8.50 -11.72
N GLY A 64 17.05 -8.02 -12.83
CA GLY A 64 16.27 -8.83 -13.77
C GLY A 64 14.80 -9.05 -13.39
N GLU A 65 14.35 -8.58 -12.22
CA GLU A 65 12.95 -8.74 -11.82
C GLU A 65 12.02 -7.75 -12.52
N ILE A 66 10.76 -8.18 -12.66
CA ILE A 66 9.65 -7.34 -13.06
C ILE A 66 8.89 -6.93 -11.79
N VAL A 67 8.87 -5.65 -11.47
CA VAL A 67 8.25 -5.10 -10.27
C VAL A 67 7.11 -4.15 -10.64
N LEU A 68 6.01 -4.21 -9.90
CA LEU A 68 4.88 -3.28 -10.02
C LEU A 68 4.80 -2.43 -8.76
N GLU A 69 4.77 -1.11 -8.91
CA GLU A 69 4.37 -0.17 -7.86
C GLU A 69 2.96 0.34 -8.11
N ILE A 70 2.09 0.24 -7.08
CA ILE A 70 0.74 0.78 -7.09
C ILE A 70 0.71 2.01 -6.20
N GLY A 71 0.22 3.15 -6.74
CA GLY A 71 0.27 4.45 -6.09
C GLY A 71 1.69 5.01 -6.04
N PHE A 72 2.33 5.13 -7.19
CA PHE A 72 3.73 5.58 -7.27
C PHE A 72 3.92 7.05 -6.86
N GLY A 73 2.85 7.85 -6.75
CA GLY A 73 2.90 9.23 -6.33
C GLY A 73 3.93 10.04 -7.10
N THR A 74 4.83 10.71 -6.38
CA THR A 74 5.90 11.51 -6.98
C THR A 74 7.13 10.71 -7.40
N GLY A 75 7.12 9.37 -7.31
CA GLY A 75 8.09 8.46 -7.92
C GLY A 75 9.34 8.14 -7.11
N HIS A 76 9.36 8.39 -5.82
CA HIS A 76 10.54 8.07 -4.99
C HIS A 76 10.84 6.57 -4.95
N CYS A 77 9.82 5.74 -4.74
CA CYS A 77 9.99 4.29 -4.68
C CYS A 77 10.25 3.70 -6.07
N ILE A 78 9.56 4.21 -7.10
CA ILE A 78 9.77 3.74 -8.48
C ILE A 78 11.22 3.93 -8.94
N LEU A 79 11.85 5.05 -8.57
CA LEU A 79 13.26 5.30 -8.86
C LEU A 79 14.18 4.29 -8.15
N ALA A 80 13.94 4.02 -6.87
CA ALA A 80 14.70 3.05 -6.10
C ALA A 80 14.53 1.63 -6.65
N LEU A 81 13.30 1.25 -6.98
CA LEU A 81 12.99 -0.04 -7.61
C LEU A 81 13.68 -0.18 -8.97
N ALA A 82 13.64 0.86 -9.81
CA ALA A 82 14.29 0.86 -11.11
C ALA A 82 15.81 0.73 -11.03
N GLN A 83 16.44 1.27 -9.98
CA GLN A 83 17.84 1.04 -9.70
C GLN A 83 18.11 -0.41 -9.27
N SER A 84 17.26 -0.96 -8.39
CA SER A 84 17.42 -2.32 -7.86
C SER A 84 17.25 -3.42 -8.91
N VAL A 85 16.32 -3.25 -9.86
CA VAL A 85 16.09 -4.25 -10.93
C VAL A 85 17.15 -4.21 -12.04
N GLY A 86 18.02 -3.22 -12.06
CA GLY A 86 19.12 -3.12 -13.02
C GLY A 86 18.65 -2.95 -14.48
N ASN A 87 19.58 -3.21 -15.42
CA ASN A 87 19.30 -3.02 -16.86
C ASN A 87 18.45 -4.14 -17.46
N SER A 88 18.45 -5.32 -16.86
CA SER A 88 17.71 -6.49 -17.31
C SER A 88 16.30 -6.60 -16.73
N GLY A 89 15.98 -5.81 -15.69
CA GLY A 89 14.66 -5.77 -15.08
C GLY A 89 13.73 -4.69 -15.64
N ARG A 90 12.49 -4.69 -15.14
CA ARG A 90 11.45 -3.71 -15.51
C ARG A 90 10.66 -3.29 -14.28
N VAL A 91 10.28 -2.01 -14.24
CA VAL A 91 9.36 -1.50 -13.23
C VAL A 91 8.14 -0.91 -13.93
N TYR A 92 6.98 -1.38 -13.51
CA TYR A 92 5.69 -0.82 -13.90
C TYR A 92 5.15 0.01 -12.75
N GLY A 93 4.50 1.12 -13.06
CA GLY A 93 3.83 1.95 -12.06
C GLY A 93 2.38 2.22 -12.48
N ILE A 94 1.45 2.12 -11.53
CA ILE A 94 0.06 2.54 -11.70
C ILE A 94 -0.29 3.57 -10.62
N ASP A 95 -0.86 4.70 -11.04
CA ASP A 95 -1.40 5.74 -10.17
C ASP A 95 -2.67 6.31 -10.78
N ILE A 96 -3.62 6.72 -9.97
CA ILE A 96 -4.88 7.31 -10.44
C ILE A 96 -4.71 8.76 -10.92
N SER A 97 -3.64 9.45 -10.50
CA SER A 97 -3.39 10.87 -10.74
C SER A 97 -2.50 11.10 -11.96
N GLU A 98 -3.00 11.85 -12.93
CA GLU A 98 -2.19 12.33 -14.07
C GLU A 98 -1.13 13.34 -13.64
N GLY A 99 -1.41 14.13 -12.59
CA GLY A 99 -0.43 15.05 -12.01
C GLY A 99 0.78 14.31 -11.46
N MET A 100 0.58 13.21 -10.73
CA MET A 100 1.64 12.34 -10.23
C MET A 100 2.39 11.65 -11.38
N LEU A 101 1.68 11.15 -12.39
CA LEU A 101 2.28 10.56 -13.60
C LEU A 101 3.27 11.53 -14.26
N ASN A 102 2.87 12.77 -14.50
CA ASN A 102 3.70 13.77 -15.17
C ASN A 102 4.98 14.10 -14.36
N ILE A 103 4.86 14.25 -13.05
CA ILE A 103 5.99 14.52 -12.16
C ILE A 103 6.97 13.35 -12.17
N THR A 104 6.44 12.14 -12.03
CA THR A 104 7.26 10.92 -11.96
C THR A 104 7.95 10.63 -13.28
N GLN A 105 7.26 10.82 -14.42
CA GLN A 105 7.90 10.72 -15.74
C GLN A 105 9.07 11.69 -15.91
N ALA A 106 8.91 12.94 -15.45
CA ALA A 106 9.99 13.93 -15.52
C ALA A 106 11.21 13.51 -14.67
N ARG A 107 10.96 12.93 -13.47
CA ARG A 107 12.03 12.41 -12.62
C ARG A 107 12.76 11.23 -13.22
N ILE A 108 12.01 10.27 -13.78
CA ILE A 108 12.57 9.08 -14.44
C ILE A 108 13.45 9.50 -15.61
N ARG A 109 12.99 10.44 -16.45
CA ARG A 109 13.81 10.99 -17.56
C ARG A 109 15.08 11.65 -17.05
N LYS A 110 14.97 12.48 -16.02
CA LYS A 110 16.14 13.15 -15.40
C LYS A 110 17.14 12.15 -14.81
N ALA A 111 16.67 11.02 -14.30
CA ALA A 111 17.51 9.96 -13.73
C ALA A 111 18.08 8.99 -14.80
N GLY A 112 17.71 9.13 -16.09
CA GLY A 112 18.16 8.24 -17.15
C GLY A 112 17.60 6.81 -17.04
N LEU A 113 16.39 6.64 -16.49
CA LEU A 113 15.77 5.33 -16.19
C LEU A 113 14.58 5.01 -17.09
N SER A 114 14.35 5.80 -18.16
CA SER A 114 13.18 5.66 -19.03
C SER A 114 13.09 4.29 -19.73
N ASP A 115 14.22 3.66 -19.98
CA ASP A 115 14.27 2.38 -20.69
C ASP A 115 13.78 1.19 -19.87
N ARG A 116 13.66 1.36 -18.53
CA ARG A 116 13.28 0.29 -17.62
C ARG A 116 12.03 0.56 -16.81
N VAL A 117 11.41 1.73 -16.96
CA VAL A 117 10.21 2.12 -16.23
C VAL A 117 9.08 2.47 -17.19
N GLU A 118 7.92 1.86 -16.97
CA GLU A 118 6.67 2.17 -17.65
C GLU A 118 5.62 2.62 -16.63
N LEU A 119 5.06 3.82 -16.83
CA LEU A 119 4.03 4.39 -15.97
C LEU A 119 2.70 4.48 -16.68
N ARG A 120 1.63 4.16 -15.95
CA ARG A 120 0.25 4.28 -16.44
C ARG A 120 -0.62 5.01 -15.43
N CYS A 121 -1.52 5.86 -15.92
CA CYS A 121 -2.64 6.35 -15.13
C CYS A 121 -3.75 5.29 -15.19
N GLY A 122 -4.22 4.83 -14.02
CA GLY A 122 -5.21 3.75 -13.97
C GLY A 122 -5.65 3.39 -12.55
N ASP A 123 -6.67 2.53 -12.50
CA ASP A 123 -7.24 2.01 -11.26
C ASP A 123 -6.67 0.62 -10.96
N ALA A 124 -6.18 0.42 -9.74
CA ALA A 124 -5.60 -0.87 -9.34
C ALA A 124 -6.65 -1.95 -9.02
N THR A 125 -7.92 -1.63 -9.06
CA THR A 125 -9.00 -2.64 -9.02
C THR A 125 -9.09 -3.46 -10.30
N GLU A 126 -8.41 -3.02 -11.39
CA GLU A 126 -8.31 -3.72 -12.67
C GLU A 126 -6.91 -3.51 -13.27
N LEU A 127 -5.96 -4.38 -12.93
CA LEU A 127 -4.58 -4.24 -13.36
C LEU A 127 -4.40 -4.70 -14.82
N PRO A 128 -3.80 -3.87 -15.70
CA PRO A 128 -3.65 -4.17 -17.14
C PRO A 128 -2.47 -5.11 -17.42
N PHE A 129 -2.32 -6.14 -16.58
CA PHE A 129 -1.26 -7.15 -16.71
C PHE A 129 -1.85 -8.55 -16.72
N GLY A 130 -1.18 -9.46 -17.44
CA GLY A 130 -1.51 -10.88 -17.43
C GLY A 130 -1.26 -11.53 -16.05
N SER A 131 -1.93 -12.66 -15.81
CA SER A 131 -1.69 -13.45 -14.59
C SER A 131 -0.26 -13.99 -14.57
N ASN A 132 0.33 -14.08 -13.37
CA ASN A 132 1.67 -14.65 -13.13
C ASN A 132 2.80 -13.95 -13.93
N PHE A 133 2.70 -12.64 -14.10
CA PHE A 133 3.66 -11.84 -14.87
C PHE A 133 4.68 -11.12 -13.97
N ILE A 134 4.27 -10.65 -12.79
CA ILE A 134 5.04 -9.78 -11.89
C ILE A 134 5.81 -10.61 -10.85
N ASN A 135 7.06 -10.25 -10.54
CA ASN A 135 7.87 -10.88 -9.49
C ASN A 135 7.57 -10.31 -8.10
N ALA A 136 7.38 -8.98 -8.03
CA ALA A 136 7.08 -8.30 -6.78
C ALA A 136 6.12 -7.12 -6.98
N VAL A 137 5.22 -6.91 -6.03
CA VAL A 137 4.33 -5.73 -5.95
C VAL A 137 4.74 -4.90 -4.75
N PHE A 138 4.70 -3.58 -4.90
CA PHE A 138 4.97 -2.62 -3.83
C PHE A 138 3.85 -1.59 -3.72
N MET A 139 3.46 -1.27 -2.48
CA MET A 139 2.55 -0.17 -2.16
C MET A 139 3.07 0.58 -0.93
N SER A 140 3.08 1.91 -0.99
CA SER A 140 3.48 2.75 0.13
C SER A 140 2.42 3.81 0.40
N PHE A 141 1.75 3.71 1.55
CA PHE A 141 0.67 4.61 1.97
C PHE A 141 -0.42 4.76 0.89
N THR A 142 -0.77 3.64 0.25
CA THR A 142 -1.69 3.61 -0.89
C THR A 142 -2.90 2.72 -0.62
N LEU A 143 -2.71 1.54 -0.01
CA LEU A 143 -3.80 0.58 0.17
C LEU A 143 -4.93 1.13 1.05
N GLU A 144 -4.60 1.95 2.04
CA GLU A 144 -5.53 2.63 2.92
C GLU A 144 -6.36 3.74 2.25
N LEU A 145 -6.02 4.13 1.02
CA LEU A 145 -6.77 5.12 0.24
C LEU A 145 -7.96 4.52 -0.52
N PHE A 146 -7.93 3.21 -0.76
CA PHE A 146 -9.06 2.49 -1.36
C PHE A 146 -10.20 2.35 -0.37
N ASP A 147 -11.45 2.43 -0.84
CA ASP A 147 -12.58 2.17 0.03
C ASP A 147 -12.56 0.71 0.53
N THR A 148 -13.13 0.47 1.71
CA THR A 148 -13.06 -0.84 2.39
C THR A 148 -13.49 -2.02 1.51
N PRO A 149 -14.57 -1.93 0.71
CA PRO A 149 -14.96 -3.02 -0.20
C PRO A 149 -14.00 -3.23 -1.38
N GLU A 150 -13.17 -2.25 -1.72
CA GLU A 150 -12.23 -2.33 -2.85
C GLU A 150 -10.90 -2.99 -2.46
N ILE A 151 -10.50 -2.90 -1.19
CA ILE A 151 -9.23 -3.48 -0.70
C ILE A 151 -9.09 -4.96 -1.09
N PRO A 152 -10.09 -5.84 -0.86
CA PRO A 152 -10.00 -7.23 -1.32
C PRO A 152 -9.81 -7.36 -2.84
N THR A 153 -10.50 -6.53 -3.63
CA THR A 153 -10.38 -6.56 -5.10
C THR A 153 -8.96 -6.18 -5.54
N VAL A 154 -8.39 -5.09 -5.00
CA VAL A 154 -7.02 -4.67 -5.28
C VAL A 154 -6.02 -5.78 -4.93
N LEU A 155 -6.16 -6.38 -3.75
CA LEU A 155 -5.27 -7.46 -3.31
C LEU A 155 -5.43 -8.74 -4.15
N GLN A 156 -6.65 -9.07 -4.62
CA GLN A 156 -6.86 -10.18 -5.56
C GLN A 156 -6.20 -9.91 -6.92
N GLU A 157 -6.27 -8.67 -7.43
CA GLU A 157 -5.55 -8.28 -8.64
C GLU A 157 -4.03 -8.36 -8.46
N CYS A 158 -3.50 -7.90 -7.33
CA CYS A 158 -2.09 -8.09 -6.98
C CYS A 158 -1.72 -9.58 -6.99
N ARG A 159 -2.55 -10.42 -6.37
CA ARG A 159 -2.34 -11.87 -6.33
C ARG A 159 -2.43 -12.50 -7.72
N ARG A 160 -3.35 -12.05 -8.57
CA ARG A 160 -3.50 -12.54 -9.94
C ARG A 160 -2.26 -12.27 -10.78
N VAL A 161 -1.75 -11.03 -10.75
CA VAL A 161 -0.59 -10.63 -11.57
C VAL A 161 0.74 -11.17 -11.05
N LEU A 162 0.86 -11.43 -9.75
CA LEU A 162 2.07 -12.02 -9.15
C LEU A 162 2.27 -13.45 -9.62
N ARG A 163 3.53 -13.82 -9.90
CA ARG A 163 3.96 -15.20 -10.13
C ARG A 163 3.77 -16.03 -8.86
N SER A 164 3.69 -17.35 -9.01
CA SER A 164 3.81 -18.27 -7.86
C SER A 164 5.12 -17.99 -7.11
N GLY A 165 5.04 -17.85 -5.79
CA GLY A 165 6.19 -17.44 -4.96
C GLY A 165 6.59 -15.96 -5.09
N GLY A 166 5.89 -15.17 -5.93
CA GLY A 166 6.04 -13.72 -5.99
C GLY A 166 5.62 -13.06 -4.68
N ARG A 167 6.13 -11.87 -4.41
CA ARG A 167 5.96 -11.20 -3.11
C ARG A 167 5.31 -9.83 -3.23
N ILE A 168 4.69 -9.40 -2.13
CA ILE A 168 4.10 -8.07 -2.00
C ILE A 168 4.64 -7.41 -0.74
N GLY A 169 5.09 -6.16 -0.86
CA GLY A 169 5.47 -5.30 0.26
C GLY A 169 4.49 -4.13 0.37
N VAL A 170 3.93 -3.93 1.55
CA VAL A 170 2.94 -2.86 1.78
C VAL A 170 3.31 -2.09 3.03
N VAL A 171 3.36 -0.75 2.91
CA VAL A 171 3.44 0.18 4.04
C VAL A 171 2.10 0.88 4.16
N SER A 172 1.53 0.90 5.36
CA SER A 172 0.22 1.50 5.61
C SER A 172 0.10 1.98 7.04
N MET A 173 -0.79 2.95 7.27
CA MET A 173 -1.27 3.26 8.61
C MET A 173 -2.04 2.06 9.16
N SER A 174 -1.78 1.71 10.43
CA SER A 174 -2.32 0.50 11.06
C SER A 174 -3.37 0.82 12.11
N LYS A 175 -4.41 -0.03 12.18
CA LYS A 175 -5.44 0.02 13.22
C LYS A 175 -5.12 -0.86 14.45
N GLY A 176 -3.88 -1.38 14.57
CA GLY A 176 -3.51 -2.43 15.51
C GLY A 176 -3.73 -2.13 17.00
N LYS A 177 -3.34 -0.97 17.54
CA LYS A 177 -3.58 -0.62 18.95
C LYS A 177 -4.40 0.66 19.07
N VAL A 178 -5.60 0.53 19.63
CA VAL A 178 -6.48 1.67 19.91
C VAL A 178 -5.81 2.57 20.94
N GLY A 179 -5.35 3.76 20.52
CA GLY A 179 -4.82 4.81 21.39
C GLY A 179 -5.61 6.11 21.18
N LEU A 180 -5.49 7.03 22.14
CA LEU A 180 -6.13 8.36 22.04
C LEU A 180 -5.76 9.11 20.75
N THR A 181 -4.53 8.92 20.26
CA THR A 181 -4.02 9.52 19.01
C THR A 181 -4.76 8.98 17.77
N VAL A 182 -5.08 7.68 17.75
CA VAL A 182 -5.85 7.06 16.66
C VAL A 182 -7.27 7.61 16.63
N GLY A 183 -7.91 7.72 17.79
CA GLY A 183 -9.27 8.30 17.90
C GLY A 183 -9.33 9.76 17.45
N LEU A 184 -8.33 10.58 17.79
CA LEU A 184 -8.23 11.96 17.36
C LEU A 184 -8.00 12.05 15.85
N TYR A 185 -7.14 11.18 15.29
CA TYR A 185 -6.88 11.11 13.86
C TYR A 185 -8.12 10.67 13.08
N GLU A 186 -8.83 9.63 13.51
CA GLU A 186 -10.10 9.20 12.89
C GLU A 186 -11.17 10.30 12.97
N TRP A 187 -11.21 11.07 14.07
CA TRP A 187 -12.08 12.24 14.16
C TRP A 187 -11.68 13.32 13.14
N ALA A 188 -10.38 13.62 13.02
CA ALA A 188 -9.87 14.58 12.04
C ALA A 188 -10.16 14.14 10.60
N HIS A 189 -9.96 12.85 10.28
CA HIS A 189 -10.31 12.25 8.99
C HIS A 189 -11.81 12.43 8.65
N ARG A 190 -12.70 12.17 9.62
CA ARG A 190 -14.15 12.39 9.43
C ARG A 190 -14.54 13.84 9.25
N LYS A 191 -13.85 14.78 9.93
CA LYS A 191 -14.15 16.22 9.85
C LYS A 191 -13.50 16.92 8.65
N PHE A 192 -12.32 16.46 8.25
CA PHE A 192 -11.48 17.09 7.22
C PHE A 192 -10.96 16.06 6.21
N PRO A 193 -11.85 15.30 5.50
CA PRO A 193 -11.42 14.21 4.62
C PRO A 193 -10.58 14.67 3.42
N LYS A 194 -10.54 15.98 3.14
CA LYS A 194 -9.70 16.56 2.09
C LYS A 194 -8.23 16.73 2.50
N TYR A 195 -7.93 16.71 3.79
CA TYR A 195 -6.59 16.99 4.33
C TYR A 195 -5.99 15.82 5.09
N VAL A 196 -6.83 14.93 5.61
CA VAL A 196 -6.45 13.74 6.37
C VAL A 196 -7.00 12.54 5.62
N ASP A 197 -6.22 12.01 4.69
CA ASP A 197 -6.68 11.10 3.65
C ASP A 197 -6.44 9.62 3.99
N CYS A 198 -5.30 9.33 4.62
CA CYS A 198 -4.95 7.99 5.05
C CYS A 198 -5.80 7.57 6.25
N ARG A 199 -6.40 6.40 6.19
CA ARG A 199 -7.14 5.81 7.33
C ARG A 199 -6.46 4.53 7.78
N PRO A 200 -6.35 4.27 9.10
CA PRO A 200 -5.76 3.02 9.58
C PRO A 200 -6.57 1.81 9.12
N ILE A 201 -5.88 0.78 8.61
CA ILE A 201 -6.47 -0.49 8.17
C ILE A 201 -5.87 -1.68 8.94
N PHE A 202 -6.53 -2.82 8.90
CA PHE A 202 -5.99 -4.10 9.38
C PHE A 202 -5.19 -4.75 8.25
N LEU A 203 -3.94 -4.26 8.03
CA LEU A 203 -3.14 -4.63 6.86
C LEU A 203 -2.83 -6.12 6.79
N ARG A 204 -2.42 -6.71 7.92
CA ARG A 204 -2.08 -8.13 7.99
C ARG A 204 -3.28 -9.00 7.64
N GLU A 205 -4.41 -8.76 8.28
CA GLU A 205 -5.64 -9.52 8.05
C GLU A 205 -6.16 -9.35 6.61
N ALA A 206 -6.00 -8.15 6.03
CA ALA A 206 -6.38 -7.92 4.63
C ALA A 206 -5.53 -8.76 3.66
N LEU A 207 -4.22 -8.87 3.88
CA LEU A 207 -3.32 -9.69 3.07
C LEU A 207 -3.60 -11.18 3.27
N GLU A 208 -3.76 -11.65 4.51
CA GLU A 208 -4.10 -13.05 4.82
C GLU A 208 -5.46 -13.43 4.22
N GLY A 209 -6.47 -12.55 4.34
CA GLY A 209 -7.81 -12.74 3.73
C GLY A 209 -7.79 -12.78 2.21
N ALA A 210 -6.82 -12.13 1.57
CA ALA A 210 -6.61 -12.22 0.12
C ALA A 210 -5.78 -13.45 -0.31
N GLY A 211 -5.37 -14.32 0.62
CA GLY A 211 -4.66 -15.56 0.35
C GLY A 211 -3.14 -15.40 0.22
N PHE A 212 -2.57 -14.35 0.81
CA PHE A 212 -1.12 -14.21 0.95
C PHE A 212 -0.62 -14.85 2.24
N GLN A 213 0.58 -15.39 2.19
CA GLN A 213 1.32 -15.81 3.37
C GLN A 213 2.16 -14.64 3.86
N VAL A 214 1.87 -14.12 5.05
CA VAL A 214 2.68 -13.08 5.69
C VAL A 214 4.03 -13.67 6.13
N LEU A 215 5.11 -13.00 5.74
CA LEU A 215 6.50 -13.42 6.01
C LEU A 215 7.13 -12.57 7.12
N ASP A 216 6.86 -11.26 7.13
CA ASP A 216 7.44 -10.32 8.07
C ASP A 216 6.48 -9.16 8.31
N VAL A 217 6.42 -8.69 9.56
CA VAL A 217 5.65 -7.52 9.97
C VAL A 217 6.54 -6.64 10.83
N LYS A 218 6.73 -5.39 10.42
CA LYS A 218 7.45 -4.37 11.19
C LYS A 218 6.51 -3.24 11.55
N GLU A 219 6.14 -3.19 12.82
CA GLU A 219 5.36 -2.07 13.36
C GLU A 219 6.23 -0.81 13.46
N PHE A 220 5.64 0.34 13.19
CA PHE A 220 6.28 1.63 13.39
C PHE A 220 5.31 2.67 13.94
N SER A 221 5.85 3.81 14.37
CA SER A 221 5.05 4.98 14.72
C SER A 221 5.51 6.18 13.91
N MET A 222 4.57 6.82 13.22
CA MET A 222 4.77 8.06 12.48
C MET A 222 3.94 9.18 13.10
N LEU A 223 4.60 10.16 13.72
CA LEU A 223 3.93 11.27 14.43
C LEU A 223 2.94 10.79 15.50
N GLY A 224 3.23 9.68 16.17
CA GLY A 224 2.35 9.08 17.19
C GLY A 224 1.23 8.22 16.63
N LEU A 225 1.12 8.07 15.32
CA LEU A 225 0.17 7.18 14.67
C LEU A 225 0.83 5.85 14.33
N PRO A 226 0.19 4.71 14.64
CA PRO A 226 0.75 3.40 14.34
C PRO A 226 0.70 3.11 12.84
N GLY A 227 1.69 2.38 12.35
CA GLY A 227 1.74 1.87 10.99
C GLY A 227 2.44 0.53 10.93
N ASP A 228 2.16 -0.21 9.87
CA ASP A 228 2.73 -1.52 9.59
C ASP A 228 3.44 -1.53 8.24
N ASN A 229 4.58 -2.20 8.23
CA ASN A 229 5.27 -2.60 7.02
C ASN A 229 5.19 -4.12 6.95
N VAL A 230 4.43 -4.65 6.00
CA VAL A 230 4.18 -6.07 5.85
C VAL A 230 4.79 -6.57 4.55
N LEU A 231 5.61 -7.62 4.67
CA LEU A 231 6.06 -8.43 3.54
C LEU A 231 5.26 -9.72 3.53
N ALA A 232 4.65 -10.04 2.39
CA ALA A 232 3.92 -11.27 2.20
C ALA A 232 4.22 -11.88 0.83
N LYS A 233 3.86 -13.16 0.64
CA LYS A 233 4.15 -13.91 -0.57
C LYS A 233 2.89 -14.61 -1.08
N LYS A 234 2.74 -14.68 -2.41
CA LYS A 234 1.75 -15.53 -3.08
C LYS A 234 2.14 -17.00 -2.93
N MET A 235 1.26 -17.77 -2.34
CA MET A 235 1.37 -19.23 -2.32
C MET A 235 0.97 -19.82 -3.68
#